data_abed972a24b3d546f9b7428da1d9b1fc
#
_entry.id   abed972a24b3d546f9b7428da1d9b1fc
#
_cell.length_a   1.000
_cell.length_b   1.000
_cell.length_c   1.000
_cell.angle_alpha   90.00
_cell.angle_beta   90.00
_cell.angle_gamma   90.00
#
_symmetry.space_group_name_H-M   'P 1'
#
loop_
_entity.id
_entity.type
_entity.pdbx_description
1 polymer ?
#
loop_
_entity_poly.entity_id
_entity_poly.type
_entity_poly.pdbx_seq_one_letter_code
_entity_poly.pdbx_strand_id
1 'polypeptide(L)'
;MRAFKDSAFIAAARIEISGQINDVASDLNGLAKLAEDIDESKLEGRDQDLFEQIVAGVHQIKSLFEGANQMVRNIESFLLSKDFPNSEEMKESIKNSGADITALDELDEYKALSKDEKERFTFVVTNYELISTMLDSANKLCAVLHKAVKRL
;
A
#
# COMPACT_ATOMS: atom_id res chain seq x y z
N MET A 1 -1.79 -16.94 -17.69
CA MET A 1 -2.49 -17.23 -16.43
C MET A 1 -3.86 -16.61 -16.40
N ARG A 2 -4.71 -17.25 -17.16
CA ARG A 2 -6.11 -16.84 -17.30
C ARG A 2 -6.83 -16.84 -15.94
N ALA A 3 -6.53 -17.83 -15.10
CA ALA A 3 -7.16 -17.99 -13.79
C ALA A 3 -7.01 -16.78 -12.88
N PHE A 4 -5.90 -16.06 -12.95
CA PHE A 4 -5.66 -14.89 -12.09
C PHE A 4 -6.36 -13.64 -12.60
N LYS A 5 -6.44 -13.47 -13.93
CA LYS A 5 -7.17 -12.34 -14.52
C LYS A 5 -8.66 -12.41 -14.25
N ASP A 6 -9.20 -13.63 -14.21
CA ASP A 6 -10.62 -13.88 -14.02
C ASP A 6 -10.99 -14.12 -12.54
N SER A 7 -10.01 -14.07 -11.63
CA SER A 7 -10.26 -14.27 -10.21
C SER A 7 -11.07 -13.12 -9.63
N ALA A 8 -12.24 -13.44 -9.09
CA ALA A 8 -13.07 -12.48 -8.37
C ALA A 8 -12.37 -11.95 -7.12
N PHE A 9 -11.59 -12.79 -6.44
CA PHE A 9 -10.84 -12.41 -5.24
C PHE A 9 -9.76 -11.36 -5.56
N ILE A 10 -8.97 -11.60 -6.61
CA ILE A 10 -7.94 -10.66 -7.06
C ILE A 10 -8.57 -9.36 -7.58
N ALA A 11 -9.66 -9.46 -8.33
CA ALA A 11 -10.39 -8.29 -8.82
C ALA A 11 -10.87 -7.40 -7.66
N ALA A 12 -11.44 -8.02 -6.61
CA ALA A 12 -11.88 -7.30 -5.42
C ALA A 12 -10.71 -6.62 -4.70
N ALA A 13 -9.58 -7.30 -4.56
CA ALA A 13 -8.37 -6.73 -3.97
C ALA A 13 -7.84 -5.53 -4.77
N ARG A 14 -7.85 -5.61 -6.09
CA ARG A 14 -7.44 -4.51 -6.97
C ARG A 14 -8.33 -3.29 -6.81
N ILE A 15 -9.63 -3.47 -6.72
CA ILE A 15 -10.61 -2.40 -6.53
C ILE A 15 -10.37 -1.72 -5.17
N GLU A 16 -10.18 -2.51 -4.12
CA GLU A 16 -9.91 -1.99 -2.78
C GLU A 16 -8.62 -1.16 -2.74
N ILE A 17 -7.55 -1.68 -3.31
CA ILE A 17 -6.26 -0.99 -3.39
C ILE A 17 -6.38 0.31 -4.19
N SER A 18 -7.10 0.29 -5.30
CA SER A 18 -7.34 1.49 -6.11
C SER A 18 -8.06 2.58 -5.33
N GLY A 19 -9.07 2.20 -4.53
CA GLY A 19 -9.77 3.12 -3.64
C GLY A 19 -8.86 3.69 -2.55
N GLN A 20 -8.04 2.85 -1.92
CA GLN A 20 -7.07 3.28 -0.91
C GLN A 20 -6.02 4.24 -1.48
N ILE A 21 -5.52 3.98 -2.69
CA ILE A 21 -4.59 4.87 -3.39
C ILE A 21 -5.21 6.25 -3.60
N ASN A 22 -6.46 6.29 -4.08
CA ASN A 22 -7.17 7.54 -4.30
C ASN A 22 -7.37 8.31 -3.00
N ASP A 23 -7.73 7.63 -1.92
CA ASP A 23 -7.93 8.24 -0.60
C ASP A 23 -6.64 8.85 -0.07
N VAL A 24 -5.54 8.11 -0.13
CA VAL A 24 -4.23 8.61 0.33
C VAL A 24 -3.76 9.79 -0.53
N ALA A 25 -3.92 9.71 -1.85
CA ALA A 25 -3.55 10.81 -2.75
C ALA A 25 -4.33 12.08 -2.43
N SER A 26 -5.64 11.98 -2.20
CA SER A 26 -6.49 13.09 -1.83
C SER A 26 -6.09 13.70 -0.48
N ASP A 27 -5.90 12.87 0.52
CA ASP A 27 -5.52 13.30 1.88
C ASP A 27 -4.13 13.94 1.89
N LEU A 28 -3.20 13.39 1.14
CA LEU A 28 -1.84 13.94 1.02
C LEU A 28 -1.85 15.31 0.34
N ASN A 29 -2.64 15.47 -0.73
CA ASN A 29 -2.78 16.76 -1.41
C ASN A 29 -3.39 17.81 -0.49
N GLY A 30 -4.42 17.46 0.27
CA GLY A 30 -5.05 18.33 1.25
C GLY A 30 -4.07 18.77 2.34
N LEU A 31 -3.30 17.83 2.85
CA LEU A 31 -2.28 18.08 3.87
C LEU A 31 -1.16 18.99 3.34
N ALA A 32 -0.68 18.73 2.12
CA ALA A 32 0.35 19.53 1.49
C ALA A 32 -0.09 20.99 1.30
N LYS A 33 -1.34 21.22 0.88
CA LYS A 33 -1.90 22.56 0.75
C LYS A 33 -2.00 23.28 2.08
N LEU A 34 -2.42 22.61 3.14
CA LEU A 34 -2.47 23.19 4.48
C LEU A 34 -1.07 23.60 4.96
N ALA A 35 -0.07 22.77 4.69
CA ALA A 35 1.31 23.07 5.06
C ALA A 35 1.89 24.24 4.27
N GLU A 36 1.53 24.38 2.98
CA GLU A 36 1.95 25.51 2.14
C GLU A 36 1.39 26.86 2.61
N ASP A 37 0.21 26.85 3.21
CA ASP A 37 -0.44 28.05 3.72
C ASP A 37 0.19 28.56 5.03
N ILE A 38 1.09 27.79 5.63
CA ILE A 38 1.79 28.19 6.86
C ILE A 38 3.01 29.03 6.49
N ASP A 39 3.10 30.23 7.09
CA ASP A 39 4.27 31.08 6.96
C ASP A 39 5.33 30.66 8.01
N GLU A 40 6.26 29.84 7.57
CA GLU A 40 7.34 29.27 8.40
C GLU A 40 8.16 30.38 9.10
N SER A 41 8.34 31.53 8.44
CA SER A 41 9.12 32.64 9.00
C SER A 41 8.54 33.23 10.28
N LYS A 42 7.24 33.01 10.53
CA LYS A 42 6.52 33.49 11.72
C LYS A 42 6.49 32.48 12.86
N LEU A 43 6.98 31.26 12.62
CA LEU A 43 6.97 30.21 13.63
C LEU A 43 8.21 30.28 14.49
N GLU A 44 8.03 30.10 15.80
CA GLU A 44 9.10 30.12 16.80
C GLU A 44 8.95 28.97 17.80
N GLY A 45 10.06 28.47 18.33
CA GLY A 45 10.09 27.49 19.40
C GLY A 45 9.39 26.19 19.02
N ARG A 46 8.40 25.79 19.81
CA ARG A 46 7.66 24.53 19.63
C ARG A 46 6.91 24.45 18.31
N ASP A 47 6.41 25.57 17.83
CA ASP A 47 5.65 25.62 16.57
C ASP A 47 6.56 25.35 15.38
N GLN A 48 7.79 25.86 15.41
CA GLN A 48 8.79 25.56 14.37
C GLN A 48 9.17 24.07 14.40
N ASP A 49 9.42 23.52 15.58
CA ASP A 49 9.73 22.09 15.73
C ASP A 49 8.58 21.22 15.22
N LEU A 50 7.35 21.58 15.56
CA LEU A 50 6.16 20.87 15.08
C LEU A 50 6.02 20.95 13.56
N PHE A 51 6.26 22.10 12.97
CA PHE A 51 6.24 22.28 11.52
C PHE A 51 7.28 21.39 10.82
N GLU A 52 8.50 21.33 11.35
CA GLU A 52 9.55 20.47 10.83
C GLU A 52 9.15 18.98 10.88
N GLN A 53 8.51 18.56 11.97
CA GLN A 53 7.98 17.21 12.11
C GLN A 53 6.86 16.93 11.09
N ILE A 54 6.01 17.90 10.83
CA ILE A 54 4.94 17.78 9.81
C ILE A 54 5.56 17.60 8.43
N VAL A 55 6.55 18.40 8.07
CA VAL A 55 7.24 18.30 6.77
C VAL A 55 7.91 16.93 6.62
N ALA A 56 8.60 16.46 7.65
CA ALA A 56 9.21 15.12 7.66
C ALA A 56 8.16 14.03 7.49
N GLY A 57 7.02 14.17 8.17
CA GLY A 57 5.90 13.23 8.06
C GLY A 57 5.29 13.21 6.67
N VAL A 58 5.15 14.36 6.02
CA VAL A 58 4.67 14.44 4.63
C VAL A 58 5.61 13.68 3.69
N HIS A 59 6.91 13.83 3.85
CA HIS A 59 7.90 13.08 3.06
C HIS A 59 7.79 11.57 3.31
N GLN A 60 7.56 11.16 4.55
CA GLN A 60 7.36 9.74 4.88
C GLN A 60 6.10 9.18 4.21
N ILE A 61 5.00 9.92 4.21
CA ILE A 61 3.76 9.52 3.53
C ILE A 61 3.99 9.38 2.02
N LYS A 62 4.68 10.34 1.41
CA LYS A 62 5.04 10.27 -0.02
C LYS A 62 5.85 9.02 -0.33
N SER A 63 6.82 8.68 0.51
CA SER A 63 7.64 7.48 0.36
C SER A 63 6.81 6.21 0.43
N LEU A 64 5.90 6.10 1.41
CA LEU A 64 4.98 4.96 1.52
C LEU A 64 4.07 4.85 0.30
N PHE A 65 3.54 5.98 -0.15
CA PHE A 65 2.65 6.04 -1.30
C PHE A 65 3.35 5.61 -2.59
N GLU A 66 4.55 6.13 -2.84
CA GLU A 66 5.36 5.77 -4.01
C GLU A 66 5.75 4.29 -3.97
N GLY A 67 6.14 3.79 -2.81
CA GLY A 67 6.46 2.37 -2.61
C GLY A 67 5.26 1.48 -2.89
N ALA A 68 4.09 1.84 -2.40
CA ALA A 68 2.85 1.10 -2.65
C ALA A 68 2.50 1.09 -4.14
N ASN A 69 2.59 2.22 -4.82
CA ASN A 69 2.34 2.32 -6.26
C ASN A 69 3.32 1.47 -7.07
N GLN A 70 4.58 1.43 -6.68
CA GLN A 70 5.58 0.60 -7.35
C GLN A 70 5.26 -0.89 -7.18
N MET A 71 4.83 -1.31 -6.00
CA MET A 71 4.41 -2.69 -5.76
C MET A 71 3.19 -3.06 -6.61
N VAL A 72 2.22 -2.16 -6.74
CA VAL A 72 1.06 -2.39 -7.62
C VAL A 72 1.51 -2.63 -9.06
N ARG A 73 2.42 -1.81 -9.57
CA ARG A 73 2.96 -1.98 -10.94
C ARG A 73 3.68 -3.31 -11.10
N ASN A 74 4.44 -3.73 -10.09
CA ASN A 74 5.14 -5.01 -10.12
C ASN A 74 4.15 -6.17 -10.20
N ILE A 75 3.08 -6.15 -9.41
CA ILE A 75 2.04 -7.19 -9.45
C ILE A 75 1.33 -7.21 -10.80
N GLU A 76 0.97 -6.04 -11.33
CA GLU A 76 0.35 -5.94 -12.66
C GLU A 76 1.28 -6.54 -13.74
N SER A 77 2.57 -6.28 -13.65
CA SER A 77 3.56 -6.88 -14.55
C SER A 77 3.56 -8.40 -14.45
N PHE A 78 3.54 -8.96 -13.24
CA PHE A 78 3.48 -10.42 -13.04
C PHE A 78 2.22 -11.02 -13.65
N LEU A 79 1.07 -10.37 -13.46
CA LEU A 79 -0.20 -10.85 -13.98
C LEU A 79 -0.27 -10.80 -15.51
N LEU A 80 0.37 -9.79 -16.13
CA LEU A 80 0.36 -9.61 -17.58
C LEU A 80 1.43 -10.44 -18.31
N SER A 81 2.67 -10.42 -17.81
CA SER A 81 3.82 -11.04 -18.48
C SER A 81 4.14 -12.44 -17.98
N LYS A 82 3.59 -12.85 -16.86
CA LYS A 82 3.91 -14.12 -16.17
C LYS A 82 5.36 -14.22 -15.69
N ASP A 83 6.06 -13.11 -15.59
CA ASP A 83 7.45 -13.02 -15.12
C ASP A 83 7.53 -13.01 -13.59
N PHE A 84 6.97 -14.05 -12.98
CA PHE A 84 7.05 -14.21 -11.54
C PHE A 84 8.48 -14.48 -11.08
N PRO A 85 8.84 -14.06 -9.86
CA PRO A 85 10.07 -14.51 -9.24
C PRO A 85 10.13 -16.03 -9.18
N ASN A 86 11.31 -16.61 -8.94
CA ASN A 86 11.42 -18.05 -8.76
C ASN A 86 10.70 -18.51 -7.48
N SER A 87 10.46 -19.82 -7.36
CA SER A 87 9.72 -20.41 -6.25
C SER A 87 10.31 -20.07 -4.88
N GLU A 88 11.63 -20.09 -4.76
CA GLU A 88 12.32 -19.77 -3.50
C GLU A 88 12.10 -18.32 -3.08
N GLU A 89 12.21 -17.38 -4.01
CA GLU A 89 11.96 -15.96 -3.76
C GLU A 89 10.51 -15.71 -3.36
N MET A 90 9.57 -16.35 -4.05
CA MET A 90 8.14 -16.24 -3.70
C MET A 90 7.84 -16.77 -2.32
N LYS A 91 8.37 -17.95 -1.97
CA LYS A 91 8.19 -18.55 -0.64
C LYS A 91 8.74 -17.67 0.47
N GLU A 92 9.92 -17.12 0.26
CA GLU A 92 10.54 -16.22 1.22
C GLU A 92 9.72 -14.94 1.40
N SER A 93 9.27 -14.34 0.31
CA SER A 93 8.41 -13.16 0.34
C SER A 93 7.10 -13.42 1.08
N ILE A 94 6.43 -14.54 0.81
CA ILE A 94 5.21 -14.95 1.50
C ILE A 94 5.46 -15.12 3.01
N LYS A 95 6.52 -15.79 3.38
CA LYS A 95 6.90 -15.99 4.79
C LYS A 95 7.17 -14.66 5.49
N ASN A 96 7.92 -13.77 4.84
CA ASN A 96 8.31 -12.49 5.43
C ASN A 96 7.16 -11.49 5.50
N SER A 97 6.09 -11.69 4.72
CA SER A 97 4.92 -10.82 4.74
C SER A 97 4.17 -10.87 6.07
N GLY A 98 4.27 -11.98 6.79
CA GLY A 98 3.51 -12.21 8.02
C GLY A 98 2.00 -12.31 7.81
N ALA A 99 1.54 -12.35 6.57
CA ALA A 99 0.11 -12.44 6.24
C ALA A 99 -0.47 -13.80 6.60
N ASP A 100 -1.70 -13.80 7.08
CA ASP A 100 -2.46 -15.04 7.33
C ASP A 100 -3.08 -15.51 6.01
N ILE A 101 -2.54 -16.60 5.47
CA ILE A 101 -2.97 -17.18 4.20
C ILE A 101 -3.91 -18.37 4.36
N THR A 102 -4.30 -18.72 5.59
CA THR A 102 -5.13 -19.91 5.86
C THR A 102 -6.52 -19.78 5.22
N ALA A 103 -7.05 -18.57 5.09
CA ALA A 103 -8.33 -18.32 4.46
C ALA A 103 -8.35 -18.70 2.96
N LEU A 104 -7.20 -18.73 2.29
CA LEU A 104 -7.11 -19.11 0.88
C LEU A 104 -7.54 -20.55 0.65
N ASP A 105 -7.27 -21.45 1.60
CA ASP A 105 -7.65 -22.86 1.51
C ASP A 105 -9.17 -23.08 1.44
N GLU A 106 -9.95 -22.08 1.84
CA GLU A 106 -11.42 -22.13 1.80
C GLU A 106 -12.01 -21.62 0.47
N LEU A 107 -11.19 -20.96 -0.36
CA LEU A 107 -11.64 -20.43 -1.65
C LEU A 107 -11.67 -21.54 -2.72
N ASP A 108 -12.82 -21.73 -3.34
CA ASP A 108 -13.00 -22.73 -4.41
C ASP A 108 -12.06 -22.48 -5.59
N GLU A 109 -11.90 -21.21 -5.98
CA GLU A 109 -10.99 -20.85 -7.07
C GLU A 109 -9.53 -21.18 -6.76
N TYR A 110 -9.12 -21.07 -5.50
CA TYR A 110 -7.77 -21.43 -5.05
C TYR A 110 -7.57 -22.96 -5.06
N LYS A 111 -8.56 -23.71 -4.56
CA LYS A 111 -8.51 -25.16 -4.51
C LYS A 111 -8.36 -25.80 -5.90
N ALA A 112 -8.90 -25.15 -6.93
CA ALA A 112 -8.84 -25.63 -8.30
C ALA A 112 -7.48 -25.41 -8.98
N LEU A 113 -6.57 -24.66 -8.37
CA LEU A 113 -5.27 -24.33 -8.94
C LEU A 113 -4.26 -25.47 -8.74
N SER A 114 -3.29 -25.58 -9.65
CA SER A 114 -2.13 -26.46 -9.49
C SER A 114 -1.25 -25.93 -8.34
N LYS A 115 -0.29 -26.73 -7.90
CA LYS A 115 0.65 -26.35 -6.84
C LYS A 115 1.41 -25.07 -7.18
N ASP A 116 1.93 -24.97 -8.39
CA ASP A 116 2.67 -23.79 -8.85
C ASP A 116 1.78 -22.55 -8.93
N GLU A 117 0.57 -22.72 -9.44
CA GLU A 117 -0.41 -21.64 -9.51
C GLU A 117 -0.84 -21.16 -8.13
N LYS A 118 -1.02 -22.08 -7.18
CA LYS A 118 -1.33 -21.73 -5.78
C LYS A 118 -0.23 -20.87 -5.16
N GLU A 119 1.03 -21.19 -5.41
CA GLU A 119 2.16 -20.41 -4.91
C GLU A 119 2.15 -19.00 -5.48
N ARG A 120 1.92 -18.84 -6.78
CA ARG A 120 1.83 -17.55 -7.45
C ARG A 120 0.63 -16.73 -6.98
N PHE A 121 -0.50 -17.39 -6.81
CA PHE A 121 -1.71 -16.77 -6.28
C PHE A 121 -1.48 -16.22 -4.87
N THR A 122 -0.90 -17.04 -4.01
CA THR A 122 -0.55 -16.65 -2.64
C THR A 122 0.42 -15.47 -2.63
N PHE A 123 1.42 -15.49 -3.50
CA PHE A 123 2.37 -14.39 -3.64
C PHE A 123 1.67 -13.08 -4.02
N VAL A 124 0.76 -13.11 -4.99
CA VAL A 124 -0.01 -11.93 -5.40
C VAL A 124 -0.87 -11.41 -4.25
N VAL A 125 -1.59 -12.30 -3.57
CA VAL A 125 -2.47 -11.93 -2.46
C VAL A 125 -1.69 -11.32 -1.30
N THR A 126 -0.57 -11.90 -0.90
CA THR A 126 0.25 -11.37 0.19
C THR A 126 0.85 -10.00 -0.17
N ASN A 127 1.21 -9.78 -1.43
CA ASN A 127 1.65 -8.47 -1.88
C ASN A 127 0.54 -7.41 -1.81
N TYR A 128 -0.68 -7.76 -2.19
CA TYR A 128 -1.82 -6.85 -2.03
C TYR A 128 -2.09 -6.51 -0.57
N GLU A 129 -1.96 -7.47 0.33
CA GLU A 129 -2.10 -7.21 1.77
C GLU A 129 -1.02 -6.27 2.30
N LEU A 130 0.23 -6.44 1.85
CA LEU A 130 1.32 -5.52 2.20
C LEU A 130 1.05 -4.11 1.69
N ILE A 131 0.60 -3.98 0.45
CA ILE A 131 0.22 -2.69 -0.14
C ILE A 131 -0.89 -2.03 0.69
N SER A 132 -1.93 -2.79 1.02
CA SER A 132 -3.03 -2.30 1.86
C SER A 132 -2.54 -1.81 3.21
N THR A 133 -1.63 -2.54 3.85
CA THR A 133 -1.03 -2.14 5.13
C THR A 133 -0.22 -0.84 5.00
N MET A 134 0.56 -0.70 3.94
CA MET A 134 1.32 0.54 3.67
C MET A 134 0.39 1.73 3.48
N LEU A 135 -0.68 1.56 2.70
CA LEU A 135 -1.66 2.62 2.44
C LEU A 135 -2.45 2.99 3.70
N ASP A 136 -2.80 2.00 4.51
CA ASP A 136 -3.42 2.23 5.82
C ASP A 136 -2.53 3.04 6.75
N SER A 137 -1.24 2.70 6.80
CA SER A 137 -0.25 3.43 7.60
C SER A 137 -0.11 4.87 7.10
N ALA A 138 -0.05 5.07 5.79
CA ALA A 138 0.00 6.40 5.19
C ALA A 138 -1.25 7.21 5.54
N ASN A 139 -2.42 6.61 5.45
CA ASN A 139 -3.69 7.27 5.77
C ASN A 139 -3.78 7.68 7.25
N LYS A 140 -3.36 6.81 8.15
CA LYS A 140 -3.32 7.10 9.59
C LYS A 140 -2.35 8.24 9.90
N LEU A 141 -1.19 8.24 9.26
CA LEU A 141 -0.20 9.30 9.43
C LEU A 141 -0.74 10.63 8.88
N CYS A 142 -1.43 10.62 7.74
CA CYS A 142 -2.12 11.81 7.23
C CYS A 142 -3.09 12.40 8.26
N ALA A 143 -3.88 11.57 8.90
CA ALA A 143 -4.84 12.02 9.93
C ALA A 143 -4.13 12.66 11.14
N VAL A 144 -3.03 12.06 11.58
CA VAL A 144 -2.22 12.59 12.68
C VAL A 144 -1.62 13.95 12.32
N LEU A 145 -1.03 14.06 11.13
CA LEU A 145 -0.41 15.30 10.66
C LEU A 145 -1.44 16.40 10.40
N HIS A 146 -2.60 16.03 9.92
CA HIS A 146 -3.71 16.98 9.72
C HIS A 146 -4.13 17.65 11.03
N LYS A 147 -4.22 16.88 12.10
CA LYS A 147 -4.49 17.41 13.44
C LYS A 147 -3.33 18.30 13.94
N ALA A 148 -2.10 17.92 13.65
CA ALA A 148 -0.92 18.69 14.04
C ALA A 148 -0.89 20.06 13.34
N VAL A 149 -1.21 20.11 12.03
CA VAL A 149 -1.30 21.36 11.28
C VAL A 149 -2.31 22.32 11.90
N LYS A 150 -3.44 21.82 12.37
CA LYS A 150 -4.48 22.65 12.99
C LYS A 150 -4.05 23.30 14.31
N ARG A 151 -2.98 22.81 14.92
CA ARG A 151 -2.40 23.40 16.15
C ARG A 151 -1.50 24.60 15.88
N LEU A 152 -1.08 24.77 14.65
CA LEU A 152 -0.29 25.89 14.20
C LEU A 152 -1.18 27.07 13.81
#